data_dbed2a5d63c0ff799b4623fad3791880
#
_entry.id   dbed2a5d63c0ff799b4623fad3791880
#
_cell.length_a   1.000
_cell.length_b   1.000
_cell.length_c   1.000
_cell.angle_alpha   90.00
_cell.angle_beta   90.00
_cell.angle_gamma   90.00
#
_symmetry.space_group_name_H-M   'P 1'
#
loop_
_entity.id
_entity.type
_entity.pdbx_description
1 polymer ?
#
loop_
_entity_poly.entity_id
_entity_poly.type
_entity_poly.pdbx_seq_one_letter_code
_entity_poly.pdbx_strand_id
1 'polypeptide(L)'
;MDYRMLGDILPAVEIRLQAGEAMYTQSGGMAWMSDGFTLDSNVKGGLMKGLGRMFSGESLFMATYTASRPDSTIAFASTVPGKILAIDTAKTSLICQKGAFLCAQPTVEINTVLTKKFTAGFFGGEGFILQQIQGSGMAFLEVDGDVVERVLAPGEVIKVDTGNVFAFEPSISYEIETVKGVKNILFGGEGLFLTKLTGPGKVYMQTMNIAEFTGRIAQGLPTSK
;
A
#
# COMPACT_ATOMS: atom_id res chain seq x y z
N MET A 1 16.17 10.77 9.27
CA MET A 1 14.76 11.21 9.45
C MET A 1 14.29 10.71 10.81
N ASP A 2 13.66 11.58 11.60
CA ASP A 2 13.11 11.27 12.91
C ASP A 2 11.60 11.07 12.79
N TYR A 3 11.09 9.94 13.30
CA TYR A 3 9.67 9.61 13.25
C TYR A 3 9.26 8.77 14.46
N ARG A 4 7.98 8.80 14.80
CA ARG A 4 7.38 7.94 15.83
C ARG A 4 6.04 7.38 15.38
N MET A 5 5.75 6.16 15.79
CA MET A 5 4.43 5.55 15.62
C MET A 5 3.52 5.95 16.78
N LEU A 6 2.29 6.28 16.47
CA LEU A 6 1.25 6.67 17.41
C LEU A 6 0.05 5.74 17.24
N GLY A 7 -0.55 5.31 18.36
CA GLY A 7 -1.71 4.40 18.35
C GLY A 7 -1.33 2.95 18.03
N ASP A 8 -2.25 2.04 18.31
CA ASP A 8 -2.05 0.60 18.16
C ASP A 8 -2.97 -0.02 17.09
N ILE A 9 -4.25 0.34 17.09
CA ILE A 9 -5.27 -0.27 16.21
C ILE A 9 -5.46 0.55 14.94
N LEU A 10 -5.50 1.88 15.07
CA LEU A 10 -5.54 2.85 13.98
C LEU A 10 -4.29 3.72 14.10
N PRO A 11 -3.14 3.22 13.64
CA PRO A 11 -1.88 3.89 13.86
C PRO A 11 -1.73 5.12 12.96
N ALA A 12 -0.89 6.05 13.43
CA ALA A 12 -0.36 7.12 12.62
C ALA A 12 1.17 7.13 12.74
N VAL A 13 1.86 7.57 11.71
CA VAL A 13 3.26 7.94 11.76
C VAL A 13 3.38 9.45 11.82
N GLU A 14 3.99 9.97 12.88
CA GLU A 14 4.36 11.38 12.99
C GLU A 14 5.85 11.53 12.67
N ILE A 15 6.15 12.43 11.74
CA ILE A 15 7.48 12.63 11.17
C ILE A 15 7.92 14.05 11.49
N ARG A 16 9.16 14.20 11.99
CA ARG A 16 9.79 15.50 12.20
C ARG A 16 10.72 15.81 11.03
N LEU A 17 10.55 16.99 10.45
CA LEU A 17 11.28 17.43 9.26
C LEU A 17 12.03 18.74 9.55
N GLN A 18 13.22 18.86 8.95
CA GLN A 18 13.97 20.11 8.90
C GLN A 18 13.51 20.95 7.70
N ALA A 19 13.83 22.25 7.72
CA ALA A 19 13.50 23.15 6.62
C ALA A 19 14.04 22.60 5.27
N GLY A 20 13.19 22.52 4.28
CA GLY A 20 13.47 21.97 2.97
C GLY A 20 13.26 20.47 2.82
N GLU A 21 13.09 19.73 3.93
CA GLU A 21 12.71 18.32 3.85
C GLU A 21 11.21 18.17 3.50
N ALA A 22 10.87 17.08 2.83
CA ALA A 22 9.51 16.86 2.36
C ALA A 22 9.06 15.40 2.51
N MET A 23 7.74 15.25 2.58
CA MET A 23 7.04 13.97 2.43
C MET A 23 5.97 14.10 1.38
N TYR A 24 5.73 13.02 0.64
CA TYR A 24 4.58 12.95 -0.26
C TYR A 24 3.66 11.79 0.11
N THR A 25 2.38 11.95 -0.21
CA THR A 25 1.32 10.96 0.05
C THR A 25 0.29 11.00 -1.07
N GLN A 26 -0.56 9.98 -1.11
CA GLN A 26 -1.78 10.05 -1.91
C GLN A 26 -2.77 11.05 -1.28
N SER A 27 -3.67 11.58 -2.08
CA SER A 27 -4.71 12.50 -1.59
C SER A 27 -5.47 11.89 -0.42
N GLY A 28 -5.52 12.63 0.70
CA GLY A 28 -6.23 12.22 1.91
C GLY A 28 -5.39 11.50 2.98
N GLY A 29 -4.11 11.18 2.72
CA GLY A 29 -3.27 10.47 3.69
C GLY A 29 -2.75 11.32 4.85
N MET A 30 -2.69 12.66 4.72
CA MET A 30 -2.25 13.55 5.81
C MET A 30 -3.36 13.74 6.83
N ALA A 31 -3.07 13.53 8.11
CA ALA A 31 -4.00 13.65 9.20
C ALA A 31 -3.89 14.99 9.95
N TRP A 32 -2.68 15.41 10.32
CA TRP A 32 -2.38 16.71 10.94
C TRP A 32 -0.95 17.14 10.66
N MET A 33 -0.68 18.41 10.80
CA MET A 33 0.66 18.99 10.69
C MET A 33 0.79 20.24 11.55
N SER A 34 2.02 20.58 11.96
CA SER A 34 2.32 21.88 12.55
C SER A 34 2.24 22.99 11.49
N ASP A 35 2.20 24.24 11.93
CA ASP A 35 2.41 25.37 11.03
C ASP A 35 3.79 25.30 10.36
N GLY A 36 3.93 25.85 9.16
CA GLY A 36 5.20 25.92 8.45
C GLY A 36 5.41 24.84 7.40
N PHE A 37 4.35 24.36 6.77
CA PHE A 37 4.43 23.54 5.55
C PHE A 37 3.93 24.30 4.33
N THR A 38 4.57 24.04 3.20
CA THR A 38 4.04 24.37 1.88
C THR A 38 3.49 23.10 1.24
N LEU A 39 2.29 23.17 0.68
CA LEU A 39 1.64 22.09 -0.03
C LEU A 39 1.77 22.31 -1.53
N ASP A 40 2.38 21.34 -2.23
CA ASP A 40 2.34 21.25 -3.69
C ASP A 40 1.46 20.06 -4.09
N SER A 41 0.31 20.35 -4.65
CA SER A 41 -0.63 19.37 -5.22
C SER A 41 -0.54 19.30 -6.75
N ASN A 42 0.44 19.97 -7.36
CA ASN A 42 0.53 20.06 -8.81
C ASN A 42 1.15 18.81 -9.43
N VAL A 43 0.34 18.11 -10.20
CA VAL A 43 0.75 17.11 -11.21
C VAL A 43 1.62 17.71 -12.33
N LYS A 44 1.96 19.01 -12.28
CA LYS A 44 2.71 19.72 -13.31
C LYS A 44 4.19 19.90 -12.96
N GLY A 45 5.01 18.89 -13.30
CA GLY A 45 6.20 19.25 -14.08
C GLY A 45 7.51 19.58 -13.39
N GLY A 46 7.73 19.33 -12.08
CA GLY A 46 9.03 19.61 -11.48
C GLY A 46 9.84 18.36 -11.11
N LEU A 47 9.34 17.55 -10.20
CA LEU A 47 9.98 16.30 -9.78
C LEU A 47 9.54 15.08 -10.60
N MET A 48 8.49 15.17 -11.38
CA MET A 48 7.90 14.08 -12.15
C MET A 48 8.48 13.86 -13.55
N LYS A 49 9.59 14.51 -13.94
CA LYS A 49 10.26 14.20 -15.21
C LYS A 49 10.81 12.76 -15.27
N GLY A 50 10.99 12.08 -14.12
CA GLY A 50 11.33 10.66 -14.04
C GLY A 50 10.14 9.71 -14.03
N LEU A 51 8.97 10.17 -13.59
CA LEU A 51 7.72 9.39 -13.48
C LEU A 51 6.87 9.42 -14.78
N GLY A 52 7.40 9.95 -15.87
CA GLY A 52 6.71 10.19 -17.16
C GLY A 52 6.30 8.94 -17.94
N ARG A 53 6.18 7.77 -17.29
CA ARG A 53 5.50 6.59 -17.84
C ARG A 53 4.32 6.22 -16.97
N MET A 54 3.45 7.18 -16.78
CA MET A 54 2.22 6.98 -16.04
C MET A 54 1.14 6.41 -16.95
N PHE A 55 0.77 5.23 -16.61
CA PHE A 55 -0.58 4.90 -16.16
C PHE A 55 -1.68 5.11 -17.21
N SER A 56 -2.00 4.05 -17.85
CA SER A 56 -3.32 3.89 -18.40
C SER A 56 -4.35 3.92 -17.27
N GLY A 57 -4.90 5.11 -16.96
CA GLY A 57 -6.24 5.16 -16.44
C GLY A 57 -6.53 5.93 -15.16
N GLU A 58 -5.58 6.22 -14.26
CA GLU A 58 -5.89 7.01 -13.06
C GLU A 58 -4.72 7.90 -12.65
N SER A 59 -4.96 9.20 -12.61
CA SER A 59 -4.06 10.17 -11.99
C SER A 59 -4.12 9.99 -10.48
N LEU A 60 -3.15 9.30 -9.90
CA LEU A 60 -2.90 9.37 -8.45
C LEU A 60 -2.57 10.82 -8.13
N PHE A 61 -3.50 11.53 -7.52
CA PHE A 61 -3.24 12.86 -6.98
C PHE A 61 -2.29 12.72 -5.80
N MET A 62 -1.02 13.03 -6.03
CA MET A 62 -0.01 13.07 -4.99
C MET A 62 0.09 14.47 -4.42
N ALA A 63 0.14 14.57 -3.10
CA ALA A 63 0.37 15.80 -2.37
C ALA A 63 1.76 15.76 -1.74
N THR A 64 2.59 16.78 -1.99
CA THR A 64 3.92 16.92 -1.39
C THR A 64 3.89 18.04 -0.36
N TYR A 65 4.29 17.72 0.86
CA TYR A 65 4.37 18.62 1.99
C TYR A 65 5.85 18.91 2.27
N THR A 66 6.28 20.17 2.06
CA THR A 66 7.65 20.61 2.31
C THR A 66 7.70 21.48 3.56
N ALA A 67 8.52 21.13 4.52
CA ALA A 67 8.74 21.92 5.72
C ALA A 67 9.49 23.23 5.38
N SER A 68 8.95 24.37 5.78
CA SER A 68 9.59 25.68 5.63
C SER A 68 10.35 26.13 6.87
N ARG A 69 10.21 25.40 7.99
CA ARG A 69 10.85 25.66 9.28
C ARG A 69 11.49 24.40 9.83
N PRO A 70 12.55 24.51 10.64
CA PRO A 70 13.11 23.36 11.34
C PRO A 70 12.11 22.80 12.36
N ASP A 71 12.25 21.50 12.66
CA ASP A 71 11.44 20.76 13.65
C ASP A 71 9.92 20.77 13.37
N SER A 72 9.54 21.00 12.12
CA SER A 72 8.13 20.88 11.70
C SER A 72 7.67 19.43 11.74
N THR A 73 6.46 19.18 12.24
CA THR A 73 5.89 17.83 12.37
C THR A 73 4.70 17.64 11.44
N ILE A 74 4.64 16.48 10.81
CA ILE A 74 3.51 16.07 9.98
C ILE A 74 3.16 14.61 10.27
N ALA A 75 1.87 14.30 10.31
CA ALA A 75 1.41 12.95 10.57
C ALA A 75 0.53 12.41 9.45
N PHE A 76 0.73 11.12 9.17
CA PHE A 76 -0.05 10.34 8.22
C PHE A 76 -0.68 9.18 9.00
N ALA A 77 -1.99 9.04 8.90
CA ALA A 77 -2.75 8.05 9.66
C ALA A 77 -3.27 6.94 8.75
N SER A 78 -3.25 5.71 9.27
CA SER A 78 -3.91 4.59 8.61
C SER A 78 -5.41 4.82 8.52
N THR A 79 -5.99 4.41 7.41
CA THR A 79 -7.43 4.57 7.14
C THR A 79 -8.26 3.40 7.65
N VAL A 80 -7.60 2.29 7.98
CA VAL A 80 -8.20 1.04 8.46
C VAL A 80 -7.47 0.52 9.69
N PRO A 81 -8.11 -0.32 10.51
CA PRO A 81 -7.42 -1.00 11.60
C PRO A 81 -6.25 -1.82 11.09
N GLY A 82 -5.06 -1.59 11.68
CA GLY A 82 -3.89 -2.29 11.18
C GLY A 82 -2.56 -1.82 11.77
N LYS A 83 -1.53 -1.87 10.95
CA LYS A 83 -0.16 -1.45 11.30
C LYS A 83 0.42 -0.54 10.23
N ILE A 84 1.48 0.18 10.58
CA ILE A 84 2.32 0.90 9.61
C ILE A 84 3.70 0.25 9.59
N LEU A 85 4.14 -0.18 8.41
CA LEU A 85 5.46 -0.72 8.18
C LEU A 85 6.38 0.37 7.62
N ALA A 86 7.48 0.67 8.33
CA ALA A 86 8.50 1.60 7.87
C ALA A 86 9.57 0.86 7.06
N ILE A 87 9.84 1.33 5.84
CA ILE A 87 10.79 0.73 4.89
C ILE A 87 11.88 1.74 4.54
N ASP A 88 13.13 1.36 4.74
CA ASP A 88 14.30 2.06 4.20
C ASP A 88 14.57 1.52 2.78
N THR A 89 14.16 2.25 1.77
CA THR A 89 14.26 1.82 0.37
C THR A 89 15.70 1.81 -0.16
N ALA A 90 16.65 2.41 0.58
CA ALA A 90 18.08 2.26 0.26
C ALA A 90 18.61 0.86 0.60
N LYS A 91 17.94 0.13 1.50
CA LYS A 91 18.32 -1.22 1.93
C LYS A 91 17.51 -2.32 1.28
N THR A 92 16.25 -2.04 0.97
CA THR A 92 15.34 -3.04 0.39
C THR A 92 14.31 -2.38 -0.51
N SER A 93 13.87 -3.11 -1.50
CA SER A 93 12.73 -2.73 -2.34
C SER A 93 11.63 -3.77 -2.14
N LEU A 94 10.39 -3.36 -2.18
CA LEU A 94 9.23 -4.23 -2.02
C LEU A 94 8.26 -4.08 -3.20
N ILE A 95 7.62 -5.19 -3.54
CA ILE A 95 6.43 -5.21 -4.38
C ILE A 95 5.23 -5.37 -3.44
N CYS A 96 4.31 -4.42 -3.42
CA CYS A 96 3.16 -4.39 -2.53
C CYS A 96 1.85 -4.10 -3.28
N GLN A 97 0.72 -4.33 -2.63
CA GLN A 97 -0.58 -3.92 -3.16
C GLN A 97 -0.66 -2.39 -3.27
N LYS A 98 -1.39 -1.88 -4.28
CA LYS A 98 -1.56 -0.43 -4.54
C LYS A 98 -2.05 0.33 -3.30
N GLY A 99 -2.97 -0.24 -2.52
CA GLY A 99 -3.51 0.37 -1.31
C GLY A 99 -2.54 0.47 -0.13
N ALA A 100 -1.40 -0.22 -0.20
CA ALA A 100 -0.45 -0.24 0.91
C ALA A 100 0.35 1.07 1.09
N PHE A 101 0.46 1.91 0.07
CA PHE A 101 1.26 3.13 0.15
C PHE A 101 0.58 4.20 1.02
N LEU A 102 1.23 4.61 2.11
CA LEU A 102 0.76 5.70 2.98
C LEU A 102 1.50 7.01 2.68
N CYS A 103 2.81 7.05 2.87
CA CYS A 103 3.63 8.23 2.54
C CYS A 103 5.11 7.85 2.36
N ALA A 104 5.88 8.74 1.71
CA ALA A 104 7.32 8.54 1.54
C ALA A 104 8.07 9.86 1.34
N GLN A 105 9.40 9.79 1.47
CA GLN A 105 10.30 10.85 1.04
C GLN A 105 10.31 10.97 -0.50
N PRO A 106 10.56 12.17 -1.08
CA PRO A 106 10.54 12.38 -2.53
C PRO A 106 11.55 11.56 -3.34
N THR A 107 12.57 10.99 -2.67
CA THR A 107 13.57 10.10 -3.28
C THR A 107 13.12 8.65 -3.43
N VAL A 108 11.92 8.33 -2.96
CA VAL A 108 11.27 7.03 -3.15
C VAL A 108 10.42 7.08 -4.40
N GLU A 109 10.47 6.03 -5.18
CA GLU A 109 9.70 5.85 -6.41
C GLU A 109 8.67 4.73 -6.25
N ILE A 110 7.49 4.95 -6.85
CA ILE A 110 6.40 3.97 -6.90
C ILE A 110 6.13 3.65 -8.37
N ASN A 111 6.31 2.39 -8.75
CA ASN A 111 6.10 1.94 -10.11
C ASN A 111 5.09 0.79 -10.16
N THR A 112 4.07 0.88 -10.99
CA THR A 112 3.14 -0.23 -11.19
C THR A 112 3.83 -1.36 -11.96
N VAL A 113 3.83 -2.56 -11.38
CA VAL A 113 4.47 -3.74 -11.97
C VAL A 113 3.48 -4.79 -12.47
N LEU A 114 2.25 -4.76 -11.96
CA LEU A 114 1.16 -5.63 -12.39
C LEU A 114 -0.18 -4.93 -12.28
N THR A 115 -1.01 -5.11 -13.29
CA THR A 115 -2.46 -4.81 -13.22
C THR A 115 -3.22 -6.02 -13.76
N LYS A 116 -3.97 -6.70 -12.90
CA LYS A 116 -4.84 -7.81 -13.26
C LYS A 116 -6.28 -7.48 -12.93
N LYS A 117 -7.12 -7.35 -13.96
CA LYS A 117 -8.56 -7.14 -13.76
C LYS A 117 -9.22 -8.49 -13.48
N PHE A 118 -9.97 -8.56 -12.41
CA PHE A 118 -10.86 -9.69 -12.11
C PHE A 118 -12.31 -9.31 -12.40
N THR A 119 -13.18 -10.30 -12.56
CA THR A 119 -14.63 -10.07 -12.72
C THR A 119 -15.17 -9.22 -11.55
N ALA A 120 -16.13 -8.36 -11.85
CA ALA A 120 -16.68 -7.34 -10.97
C ALA A 120 -16.96 -7.84 -9.54
N GLY A 121 -16.47 -7.09 -8.56
CA GLY A 121 -16.70 -7.33 -7.11
C GLY A 121 -15.44 -7.58 -6.27
N PHE A 122 -14.41 -8.19 -6.82
CA PHE A 122 -13.13 -8.37 -6.15
C PHE A 122 -12.29 -7.09 -6.26
N PHE A 123 -11.72 -6.64 -5.17
CA PHE A 123 -10.87 -5.43 -5.09
C PHE A 123 -11.54 -4.14 -5.57
N GLY A 124 -12.84 -3.94 -5.28
CA GLY A 124 -13.53 -2.67 -5.58
C GLY A 124 -13.68 -2.34 -7.07
N GLY A 125 -13.54 -3.31 -7.98
CA GLY A 125 -13.66 -3.12 -9.44
C GLY A 125 -12.37 -2.67 -10.14
N GLU A 126 -11.35 -2.24 -9.43
CA GLU A 126 -10.04 -1.83 -10.02
C GLU A 126 -9.14 -3.02 -10.39
N GLY A 127 -9.39 -4.19 -9.78
CA GLY A 127 -8.54 -5.37 -9.93
C GLY A 127 -7.37 -5.38 -8.94
N PHE A 128 -6.53 -6.40 -9.06
CA PHE A 128 -5.33 -6.54 -8.25
C PHE A 128 -4.17 -5.81 -8.91
N ILE A 129 -3.69 -4.77 -8.26
CA ILE A 129 -2.60 -3.91 -8.73
C ILE A 129 -1.44 -4.04 -7.77
N LEU A 130 -0.28 -4.39 -8.31
CA LEU A 130 0.98 -4.42 -7.57
C LEU A 130 1.86 -3.24 -7.98
N GLN A 131 2.50 -2.64 -6.99
CA GLN A 131 3.41 -1.52 -7.13
C GLN A 131 4.75 -1.88 -6.49
N GLN A 132 5.84 -1.54 -7.15
CA GLN A 132 7.18 -1.62 -6.59
C GLN A 132 7.52 -0.31 -5.92
N ILE A 133 7.94 -0.38 -4.67
CA ILE A 133 8.46 0.71 -3.86
C ILE A 133 9.97 0.57 -3.81
N GLN A 134 10.70 1.57 -4.32
CA GLN A 134 12.16 1.55 -4.42
C GLN A 134 12.75 2.95 -4.34
N GLY A 135 14.07 3.08 -4.30
CA GLY A 135 14.76 4.39 -4.27
C GLY A 135 15.76 4.49 -3.13
N SER A 136 15.92 5.69 -2.56
CA SER A 136 16.86 5.95 -1.47
C SER A 136 16.24 6.87 -0.41
N GLY A 137 15.26 6.36 0.34
CA GLY A 137 14.55 7.12 1.37
C GLY A 137 13.63 6.25 2.19
N MET A 138 12.94 6.87 3.15
CA MET A 138 11.95 6.17 3.95
C MET A 138 10.58 6.18 3.25
N ALA A 139 9.94 5.02 3.22
CA ALA A 139 8.55 4.84 2.87
C ALA A 139 7.78 4.24 4.05
N PHE A 140 6.52 4.59 4.17
CA PHE A 140 5.60 4.06 5.17
C PHE A 140 4.43 3.43 4.44
N LEU A 141 4.16 2.17 4.78
CA LEU A 141 3.12 1.37 4.15
C LEU A 141 2.08 1.00 5.21
N GLU A 142 0.79 1.19 4.91
CA GLU A 142 -0.28 0.72 5.79
C GLU A 142 -0.63 -0.74 5.50
N VAL A 143 -0.82 -1.50 6.57
CA VAL A 143 -1.11 -2.94 6.56
C VAL A 143 -2.50 -3.14 7.14
N ASP A 144 -3.35 -3.88 6.46
CA ASP A 144 -4.69 -4.21 6.93
C ASP A 144 -4.61 -5.29 8.02
N GLY A 145 -4.91 -4.94 9.27
CA GLY A 145 -4.73 -5.82 10.43
C GLY A 145 -3.26 -5.93 10.85
N ASP A 146 -2.82 -7.13 11.20
CA ASP A 146 -1.45 -7.41 11.59
C ASP A 146 -0.62 -7.93 10.43
N VAL A 147 0.72 -7.67 10.47
CA VAL A 147 1.67 -8.18 9.49
C VAL A 147 2.28 -9.50 9.95
N VAL A 148 2.33 -10.47 9.04
CA VAL A 148 3.00 -11.76 9.23
C VAL A 148 4.14 -11.88 8.22
N GLU A 149 5.37 -11.92 8.71
CA GLU A 149 6.57 -12.05 7.88
C GLU A 149 6.98 -13.52 7.77
N ARG A 150 7.37 -13.95 6.55
CA ARG A 150 8.02 -15.24 6.29
C ARG A 150 9.19 -15.08 5.33
N VAL A 151 10.23 -15.87 5.56
CA VAL A 151 11.35 -16.02 4.63
C VAL A 151 11.20 -17.37 3.93
N LEU A 152 11.10 -17.35 2.61
CA LEU A 152 10.99 -18.55 1.80
C LEU A 152 12.38 -18.95 1.29
N ALA A 153 12.72 -20.23 1.44
CA ALA A 153 13.92 -20.82 0.85
C ALA A 153 13.79 -20.91 -0.68
N PRO A 154 14.90 -21.09 -1.44
CA PRO A 154 14.83 -21.32 -2.87
C PRO A 154 13.90 -22.48 -3.24
N GLY A 155 12.89 -22.19 -4.08
CA GLY A 155 11.87 -23.15 -4.51
C GLY A 155 10.76 -23.44 -3.47
N GLU A 156 10.84 -22.89 -2.26
CA GLU A 156 9.76 -23.00 -1.29
C GLU A 156 8.54 -22.20 -1.77
N VAL A 157 7.35 -22.80 -1.61
CA VAL A 157 6.10 -22.23 -2.12
C VAL A 157 5.13 -22.03 -0.95
N ILE A 158 4.49 -20.85 -0.92
CA ILE A 158 3.31 -20.59 -0.12
C ILE A 158 2.17 -20.11 -1.02
N LYS A 159 0.93 -20.55 -0.73
CA LYS A 159 -0.28 -20.03 -1.37
C LYS A 159 -1.05 -19.20 -0.36
N VAL A 160 -1.35 -17.98 -0.75
CA VAL A 160 -2.00 -16.98 0.10
C VAL A 160 -3.26 -16.49 -0.62
N ASP A 161 -4.36 -16.27 0.11
CA ASP A 161 -5.48 -15.51 -0.45
C ASP A 161 -4.97 -14.20 -1.02
N THR A 162 -5.38 -13.87 -2.25
CA THR A 162 -4.81 -12.70 -2.94
C THR A 162 -5.02 -11.40 -2.17
N GLY A 163 -6.12 -11.26 -1.42
CA GLY A 163 -6.39 -10.10 -0.57
C GLY A 163 -5.54 -10.04 0.70
N ASN A 164 -4.94 -11.17 1.12
CA ASN A 164 -4.05 -11.23 2.27
C ASN A 164 -2.55 -11.14 1.90
N VAL A 165 -2.21 -11.00 0.62
CA VAL A 165 -0.84 -10.69 0.20
C VAL A 165 -0.60 -9.21 0.40
N PHE A 166 0.25 -8.84 1.34
CA PHE A 166 0.60 -7.43 1.58
C PHE A 166 1.76 -6.98 0.70
N ALA A 167 2.93 -7.62 0.85
CA ALA A 167 4.13 -7.27 0.10
C ALA A 167 5.09 -8.46 0.00
N PHE A 168 6.06 -8.36 -0.91
CA PHE A 168 7.16 -9.31 -1.04
C PHE A 168 8.39 -8.68 -1.70
N GLU A 169 9.56 -9.28 -1.50
CA GLU A 169 10.80 -8.87 -2.15
C GLU A 169 10.77 -9.19 -3.65
N PRO A 170 11.45 -8.41 -4.51
CA PRO A 170 11.50 -8.65 -5.95
C PRO A 170 12.11 -10.00 -6.37
N SER A 171 12.82 -10.69 -5.45
CA SER A 171 13.36 -12.04 -5.66
C SER A 171 12.28 -13.13 -5.63
N ILE A 172 11.12 -12.85 -5.07
CA ILE A 172 9.96 -13.75 -5.03
C ILE A 172 9.29 -13.78 -6.40
N SER A 173 9.10 -14.96 -6.96
CA SER A 173 8.22 -15.13 -8.11
C SER A 173 6.78 -15.34 -7.65
N TYR A 174 5.81 -14.80 -8.42
CA TYR A 174 4.40 -14.86 -8.06
C TYR A 174 3.51 -15.24 -9.25
N GLU A 175 2.48 -16.03 -8.96
CA GLU A 175 1.44 -16.43 -9.92
C GLU A 175 0.07 -16.30 -9.23
N ILE A 176 -0.95 -15.83 -9.97
CA ILE A 176 -2.32 -15.77 -9.47
C ILE A 176 -3.10 -16.91 -10.07
N GLU A 177 -3.56 -17.82 -9.21
CA GLU A 177 -4.33 -19.00 -9.55
C GLU A 177 -5.83 -18.79 -9.22
N THR A 178 -6.70 -19.22 -10.12
CA THR A 178 -8.13 -19.31 -9.83
C THR A 178 -8.44 -20.72 -9.35
N VAL A 179 -9.04 -20.87 -8.18
CA VAL A 179 -9.47 -22.18 -7.67
C VAL A 179 -10.68 -22.65 -8.46
N LYS A 180 -10.48 -23.66 -9.33
CA LYS A 180 -11.55 -24.28 -10.11
C LYS A 180 -12.33 -25.26 -9.23
N GLY A 181 -13.66 -25.27 -9.34
CA GLY A 181 -14.51 -26.29 -8.71
C GLY A 181 -15.31 -25.81 -7.51
N VAL A 182 -15.10 -24.63 -7.01
CA VAL A 182 -15.94 -24.01 -5.98
C VAL A 182 -17.12 -23.29 -6.65
N LYS A 183 -17.85 -24.02 -7.52
CA LYS A 183 -19.14 -23.55 -8.01
C LYS A 183 -20.12 -23.62 -6.84
N ASN A 184 -20.65 -22.50 -6.42
CA ASN A 184 -21.76 -22.36 -5.47
C ASN A 184 -21.44 -22.49 -3.98
N ILE A 185 -20.22 -22.37 -3.53
CA ILE A 185 -19.95 -22.40 -2.10
C ILE A 185 -19.72 -20.98 -1.58
N LEU A 186 -20.73 -20.44 -0.92
CA LEU A 186 -20.74 -19.45 0.16
C LEU A 186 -20.45 -17.98 -0.15
N PHE A 187 -20.00 -17.56 -1.35
CA PHE A 187 -19.59 -16.18 -1.58
C PHE A 187 -20.13 -15.56 -2.87
N GLY A 188 -21.43 -15.66 -3.13
CA GLY A 188 -22.09 -14.83 -4.14
C GLY A 188 -21.60 -14.98 -5.60
N GLY A 189 -20.94 -16.10 -5.97
CA GLY A 189 -20.52 -16.37 -7.35
C GLY A 189 -19.14 -15.85 -7.74
N GLU A 190 -18.37 -15.31 -6.81
CA GLU A 190 -17.00 -14.82 -7.04
C GLU A 190 -15.98 -15.92 -6.78
N GLY A 191 -15.01 -16.10 -7.70
CA GLY A 191 -13.99 -17.15 -7.58
C GLY A 191 -12.97 -16.81 -6.49
N LEU A 192 -12.51 -17.83 -5.76
CA LEU A 192 -11.37 -17.71 -4.86
C LEU A 192 -10.10 -17.55 -5.69
N PHE A 193 -9.35 -16.50 -5.45
CA PHE A 193 -8.04 -16.25 -6.07
C PHE A 193 -6.94 -16.47 -5.04
N LEU A 194 -5.99 -17.31 -5.38
CA LEU A 194 -4.79 -17.55 -4.59
C LEU A 194 -3.58 -16.97 -5.31
N THR A 195 -2.74 -16.26 -4.57
CA THR A 195 -1.42 -15.89 -5.03
C THR A 195 -0.43 -16.93 -4.55
N LYS A 196 0.20 -17.62 -5.48
CA LYS A 196 1.30 -18.53 -5.26
C LYS A 196 2.59 -17.72 -5.25
N LEU A 197 3.31 -17.74 -4.14
CA LEU A 197 4.60 -17.06 -3.95
C LEU A 197 5.69 -18.12 -3.85
N THR A 198 6.77 -17.95 -4.60
CA THR A 198 7.88 -18.91 -4.64
C THR A 198 9.20 -18.19 -4.32
N GLY A 199 9.91 -18.67 -3.31
CA GLY A 199 11.21 -18.15 -2.89
C GLY A 199 12.35 -18.38 -3.90
N PRO A 200 13.48 -17.74 -3.67
CA PRO A 200 13.94 -17.25 -2.38
C PRO A 200 13.50 -15.80 -2.12
N GLY A 201 13.28 -15.47 -0.83
CA GLY A 201 13.07 -14.11 -0.40
C GLY A 201 12.03 -13.97 0.71
N LYS A 202 11.78 -12.74 1.10
CA LYS A 202 10.86 -12.39 2.18
C LYS A 202 9.48 -12.06 1.62
N VAL A 203 8.44 -12.58 2.28
CA VAL A 203 7.03 -12.29 2.00
C VAL A 203 6.35 -11.76 3.25
N TYR A 204 5.43 -10.83 3.06
CA TYR A 204 4.63 -10.21 4.10
C TYR A 204 3.16 -10.43 3.78
N MET A 205 2.44 -10.98 4.74
CA MET A 205 1.00 -11.20 4.65
C MET A 205 0.30 -10.31 5.67
N GLN A 206 -0.92 -9.90 5.34
CA GLN A 206 -1.79 -9.15 6.24
C GLN A 206 -2.93 -10.04 6.74
N THR A 207 -3.36 -9.82 8.00
CA THR A 207 -4.40 -10.66 8.62
C THR A 207 -5.81 -10.22 8.31
N MET A 208 -6.01 -9.00 7.81
CA MET A 208 -7.31 -8.50 7.38
C MET A 208 -7.33 -8.35 5.84
N ASN A 209 -8.47 -8.68 5.24
CA ASN A 209 -8.78 -8.42 3.84
C ASN A 209 -9.86 -7.33 3.81
N ILE A 210 -9.51 -6.14 3.32
CA ILE A 210 -10.41 -4.99 3.31
C ILE A 210 -11.69 -5.23 2.50
N ALA A 211 -11.60 -6.01 1.41
CA ALA A 211 -12.76 -6.32 0.59
C ALA A 211 -13.76 -7.21 1.35
N GLU A 212 -13.28 -8.21 2.09
CA GLU A 212 -14.13 -9.04 2.95
C GLU A 212 -14.70 -8.24 4.12
N PHE A 213 -13.89 -7.38 4.75
CA PHE A 213 -14.33 -6.54 5.85
C PHE A 213 -15.45 -5.59 5.44
N THR A 214 -15.27 -4.87 4.33
CA THR A 214 -16.29 -3.97 3.79
C THR A 214 -17.53 -4.73 3.32
N GLY A 215 -17.36 -5.91 2.74
CA GLY A 215 -18.47 -6.79 2.37
C GLY A 215 -19.33 -7.21 3.57
N ARG A 216 -18.71 -7.54 4.70
CA ARG A 216 -19.44 -7.86 5.96
C ARG A 216 -20.19 -6.65 6.50
N ILE A 217 -19.59 -5.45 6.45
CA ILE A 217 -20.27 -4.22 6.86
C ILE A 217 -21.48 -3.96 5.95
N ALA A 218 -21.31 -4.06 4.63
CA ALA A 218 -22.36 -3.83 3.66
C ALA A 218 -23.58 -4.76 3.84
N GLN A 219 -23.35 -6.02 4.22
CA GLN A 219 -24.42 -6.98 4.53
C GLN A 219 -25.25 -6.59 5.76
N GLY A 220 -24.68 -5.84 6.69
CA GLY A 220 -25.36 -5.34 7.89
C GLY A 220 -26.11 -4.02 7.69
N LEU A 221 -25.95 -3.35 6.55
CA LEU A 221 -26.61 -2.09 6.27
C LEU A 221 -28.02 -2.32 5.69
N PRO A 222 -29.02 -1.49 6.07
CA PRO A 222 -30.33 -1.55 5.48
C PRO A 222 -30.24 -1.28 3.96
N THR A 223 -30.73 -2.20 3.16
CA THR A 223 -30.89 -1.95 1.71
C THR A 223 -32.05 -0.96 1.51
N SER A 224 -31.76 0.24 1.01
CA SER A 224 -32.81 1.12 0.52
C SER A 224 -33.57 0.40 -0.60
N LYS A 225 -34.87 0.17 -0.40
CA LYS A 225 -35.79 -0.26 -1.47
C LYS A 225 -36.01 0.87 -2.45
#